data_316b3888eac235e61fd7ec9cde7ea966
#
_entry.id   316b3888eac235e61fd7ec9cde7ea966
#
_cell.length_a   1.000
_cell.length_b   1.000
_cell.length_c   1.000
_cell.angle_alpha   90.00
_cell.angle_beta   90.00
_cell.angle_gamma   90.00
#
_symmetry.space_group_name_H-M   'P 1'
#
loop_
_entity.id
_entity.type
_entity.pdbx_description
1 polymer ?
#
loop_
_entity_poly.entity_id
_entity_poly.type
_entity_poly.pdbx_seq_one_letter_code
_entity_poly.pdbx_strand_id
1 'polypeptide(L)'
;MSISPGGLATGIGSLPHLDAAAAVDLVRRYCPAIPHWPQLPRANKREYFTYQNLQLLLDLGLLQIEGDRHALFDCDAPEWPERVAEFYGIYLEAAEGSQQALDRLAFSPGAADGWDRFCDDLAARGYGGARFLKGQVAGLLTAGFEITDPGGRPAYYNPQLRDVLLKQLSLQAAWQARSLGRFGLPALIFMDDPVIYSCGMSDRIGVSREEVLTELNEFASFVRSAGGLVGVHSCADLDWSLLLEAELDIISFDAYQFASSFVLFPELIRSFLERGGVVAWGLIPTFHGGGEALAGENLASLQGRTGRLLQELERRAVDLRLLQSQSLVTPACGTAILSEPEAVRVYELTAGLATAWNSLFTG
;
A
#
# COMPACT_ATOMS: atom_id res chain seq x y z
N MET A 1 -1.81 -18.25 2.54
CA MET A 1 -0.54 -18.63 3.24
C MET A 1 -0.48 -17.77 4.50
N SER A 2 -0.47 -18.36 5.71
CA SER A 2 -0.38 -17.57 6.96
C SER A 2 1.07 -17.14 7.18
N ILE A 3 1.29 -15.87 7.53
CA ILE A 3 2.61 -15.33 7.85
C ILE A 3 2.63 -14.84 9.31
N SER A 4 3.80 -14.93 9.94
CA SER A 4 4.02 -14.48 11.31
C SER A 4 5.24 -13.54 11.33
N PRO A 5 5.05 -12.27 10.99
CA PRO A 5 6.15 -11.32 10.90
C PRO A 5 6.73 -10.93 12.27
N GLY A 6 5.95 -11.03 13.34
CA GLY A 6 6.46 -10.83 14.71
C GLY A 6 6.97 -9.43 15.01
N GLY A 7 6.29 -8.39 14.50
CA GLY A 7 6.65 -7.00 14.72
C GLY A 7 7.79 -6.48 13.83
N LEU A 8 8.09 -7.14 12.70
CA LEU A 8 9.10 -6.66 11.77
C LEU A 8 8.77 -5.27 11.22
N ALA A 9 9.81 -4.48 10.98
CA ALA A 9 9.69 -3.14 10.39
C ALA A 9 9.54 -3.18 8.87
N THR A 10 8.67 -2.31 8.34
CA THR A 10 8.66 -1.93 6.92
C THR A 10 8.17 -0.50 6.75
N GLY A 11 8.44 0.12 5.59
CA GLY A 11 7.88 1.43 5.24
C GLY A 11 6.57 1.31 4.45
N ILE A 12 5.85 2.45 4.28
CA ILE A 12 4.67 2.49 3.41
C ILE A 12 5.10 2.50 1.94
N GLY A 13 6.06 3.35 1.55
CA GLY A 13 6.60 3.32 0.18
C GLY A 13 7.28 4.62 -0.21
N SER A 14 6.60 5.75 -0.12
CA SER A 14 7.13 7.02 -0.61
C SER A 14 8.16 7.67 0.33
N LEU A 15 9.22 8.21 -0.28
CA LEU A 15 10.35 8.88 0.38
C LEU A 15 10.60 10.27 -0.21
N PRO A 16 11.15 11.23 0.57
CA PRO A 16 11.44 12.58 0.10
C PRO A 16 12.74 12.69 -0.72
N HIS A 17 13.51 11.62 -0.82
CA HIS A 17 14.83 11.58 -1.43
C HIS A 17 14.79 11.93 -2.92
N LEU A 18 15.82 12.62 -3.39
CA LEU A 18 16.07 12.89 -4.80
C LEU A 18 16.99 11.84 -5.44
N ASP A 19 17.77 11.13 -4.62
CA ASP A 19 18.69 10.07 -5.05
C ASP A 19 18.12 8.69 -4.68
N ALA A 20 17.84 7.89 -5.70
CA ALA A 20 17.32 6.53 -5.54
C ALA A 20 18.28 5.60 -4.78
N ALA A 21 19.61 5.80 -4.90
CA ALA A 21 20.57 4.98 -4.19
C ALA A 21 20.53 5.26 -2.68
N ALA A 22 20.46 6.54 -2.28
CA ALA A 22 20.31 6.94 -0.88
C ALA A 22 19.00 6.43 -0.28
N ALA A 23 17.91 6.47 -1.07
CA ALA A 23 16.61 5.96 -0.64
C ALA A 23 16.63 4.43 -0.40
N VAL A 24 17.22 3.66 -1.31
CA VAL A 24 17.37 2.20 -1.16
C VAL A 24 18.28 1.86 0.02
N ASP A 25 19.39 2.57 0.21
CA ASP A 25 20.28 2.35 1.35
C ASP A 25 19.59 2.63 2.70
N LEU A 26 18.72 3.66 2.78
CA LEU A 26 17.88 3.94 3.94
C LEU A 26 16.97 2.75 4.26
N VAL A 27 16.23 2.26 3.26
CA VAL A 27 15.31 1.14 3.41
C VAL A 27 16.06 -0.11 3.87
N ARG A 28 17.19 -0.45 3.24
CA ARG A 28 18.01 -1.60 3.63
C ARG A 28 18.51 -1.51 5.06
N ARG A 29 18.89 -0.31 5.49
CA ARG A 29 19.43 -0.08 6.84
C ARG A 29 18.39 -0.29 7.93
N TYR A 30 17.17 0.20 7.74
CA TYR A 30 16.16 0.25 8.79
C TYR A 30 15.04 -0.79 8.64
N CYS A 31 14.83 -1.33 7.43
CA CYS A 31 13.84 -2.36 7.14
C CYS A 31 14.47 -3.62 6.52
N PRO A 32 15.58 -4.17 7.08
CA PRO A 32 16.33 -5.24 6.41
C PRO A 32 15.53 -6.53 6.24
N ALA A 33 14.54 -6.79 7.10
CA ALA A 33 13.73 -8.01 7.04
C ALA A 33 12.55 -7.92 6.06
N ILE A 34 12.04 -6.71 5.81
CA ILE A 34 10.98 -6.44 4.85
C ILE A 34 11.31 -5.14 4.10
N PRO A 35 12.35 -5.14 3.24
CA PRO A 35 12.63 -3.97 2.43
C PRO A 35 11.53 -3.76 1.39
N HIS A 36 11.19 -2.50 1.18
CA HIS A 36 10.27 -2.07 0.13
C HIS A 36 11.00 -1.27 -0.94
N TRP A 37 10.51 -1.26 -2.18
CA TRP A 37 11.04 -0.32 -3.14
C TRP A 37 10.59 1.12 -2.78
N PRO A 38 11.50 2.11 -2.85
CA PRO A 38 11.16 3.50 -2.53
C PRO A 38 10.50 4.18 -3.73
N GLN A 39 9.33 4.80 -3.54
CA GLN A 39 8.71 5.71 -4.48
C GLN A 39 9.21 7.13 -4.25
N LEU A 40 9.63 7.85 -5.29
CA LEU A 40 10.38 9.11 -5.20
C LEU A 40 9.67 10.29 -5.92
N PRO A 41 8.48 10.71 -5.46
CA PRO A 41 7.66 11.69 -6.17
C PRO A 41 8.28 13.10 -6.23
N ARG A 42 9.33 13.38 -5.44
CA ARG A 42 10.08 14.63 -5.51
C ARG A 42 11.19 14.61 -6.57
N ALA A 43 11.77 13.43 -6.79
CA ALA A 43 12.81 13.27 -7.81
C ALA A 43 12.22 13.28 -9.21
N ASN A 44 11.05 12.65 -9.38
CA ASN A 44 10.44 12.47 -10.68
C ASN A 44 8.90 12.59 -10.57
N LYS A 45 8.31 13.51 -11.34
CA LYS A 45 6.86 13.70 -11.40
C LYS A 45 6.11 12.46 -11.91
N ARG A 46 6.75 11.59 -12.69
CA ARG A 46 6.18 10.31 -13.15
C ARG A 46 5.99 9.32 -12.00
N GLU A 47 6.73 9.49 -10.90
CA GLU A 47 6.57 8.71 -9.67
C GLU A 47 5.47 9.26 -8.75
N TYR A 48 4.56 10.09 -9.28
CA TYR A 48 3.36 10.45 -8.56
C TYR A 48 2.51 9.19 -8.33
N PHE A 49 2.12 8.99 -7.07
CA PHE A 49 1.71 7.66 -6.59
C PHE A 49 0.50 7.07 -7.33
N THR A 50 -0.44 7.89 -7.84
CA THR A 50 -1.58 7.42 -8.62
C THR A 50 -1.14 7.06 -10.04
N TYR A 51 -0.48 7.98 -10.76
CA TYR A 51 -0.24 7.83 -12.19
C TYR A 51 0.85 6.83 -12.54
N GLN A 52 1.81 6.61 -11.65
CA GLN A 52 2.86 5.62 -11.83
C GLN A 52 2.32 4.21 -12.11
N ASN A 53 1.14 3.90 -11.56
CA ASN A 53 0.51 2.59 -11.70
C ASN A 53 -0.41 2.46 -12.93
N LEU A 54 -0.49 3.51 -13.78
CA LEU A 54 -1.46 3.59 -14.87
C LEU A 54 -0.80 3.59 -16.26
N GLN A 55 0.48 3.22 -16.35
CA GLN A 55 1.26 3.33 -17.58
C GLN A 55 0.62 2.57 -18.76
N LEU A 56 0.11 1.36 -18.54
CA LEU A 56 -0.54 0.59 -19.61
C LEU A 56 -1.75 1.32 -20.20
N LEU A 57 -2.55 2.00 -19.37
CA LEU A 57 -3.71 2.77 -19.87
C LEU A 57 -3.26 3.98 -20.71
N LEU A 58 -2.11 4.59 -20.34
CA LEU A 58 -1.49 5.67 -21.14
C LEU A 58 -0.97 5.13 -22.49
N ASP A 59 -0.27 4.00 -22.46
CA ASP A 59 0.31 3.36 -23.65
C ASP A 59 -0.76 2.90 -24.65
N LEU A 60 -1.92 2.47 -24.15
CA LEU A 60 -3.08 2.11 -24.96
C LEU A 60 -3.91 3.33 -25.41
N GLY A 61 -3.57 4.54 -24.94
CA GLY A 61 -4.34 5.76 -25.22
C GLY A 61 -5.73 5.78 -24.58
N LEU A 62 -5.96 5.00 -23.52
CA LEU A 62 -7.19 5.04 -22.71
C LEU A 62 -7.20 6.21 -21.76
N LEU A 63 -6.01 6.63 -21.28
CA LEU A 63 -5.80 7.79 -20.42
C LEU A 63 -4.93 8.82 -21.13
N GLN A 64 -5.18 10.07 -20.80
CA GLN A 64 -4.34 11.24 -21.16
C GLN A 64 -3.98 12.00 -19.88
N ILE A 65 -2.79 12.59 -19.84
CA ILE A 65 -2.37 13.50 -18.76
C ILE A 65 -2.33 14.91 -19.33
N GLU A 66 -3.17 15.79 -18.78
CA GLU A 66 -3.20 17.21 -19.13
C GLU A 66 -2.43 18.02 -18.08
N GLY A 67 -1.48 18.80 -18.52
CA GLY A 67 -0.63 19.61 -17.63
C GLY A 67 0.23 18.74 -16.71
N ASP A 68 0.34 19.16 -15.46
CA ASP A 68 1.26 18.52 -14.51
C ASP A 68 0.64 17.35 -13.72
N ARG A 69 -0.70 17.29 -13.56
CA ARG A 69 -1.35 16.37 -12.63
C ARG A 69 -2.84 16.11 -12.91
N HIS A 70 -3.32 16.28 -14.11
CA HIS A 70 -4.70 15.96 -14.42
C HIS A 70 -4.76 14.81 -15.39
N ALA A 71 -5.19 13.63 -14.93
CA ALA A 71 -5.43 12.48 -15.79
C ALA A 71 -6.92 12.36 -16.10
N LEU A 72 -7.23 12.10 -17.37
CA LEU A 72 -8.59 11.88 -17.81
C LEU A 72 -8.67 10.71 -18.78
N PHE A 73 -9.80 10.01 -18.76
CA PHE A 73 -10.11 8.99 -19.74
C PHE A 73 -10.50 9.60 -21.07
N ASP A 74 -9.97 9.10 -22.19
CA ASP A 74 -10.29 9.54 -23.54
C ASP A 74 -11.50 8.80 -24.13
N CYS A 75 -12.62 8.79 -23.36
CA CYS A 75 -13.81 8.00 -23.70
C CYS A 75 -14.52 8.46 -24.97
N ASP A 76 -14.28 9.68 -25.44
CA ASP A 76 -14.89 10.26 -26.62
C ASP A 76 -14.10 9.95 -27.91
N ALA A 77 -12.92 9.33 -27.79
CA ALA A 77 -12.10 8.93 -28.94
C ALA A 77 -12.83 7.85 -29.77
N PRO A 78 -12.84 7.96 -31.10
CA PRO A 78 -13.44 6.94 -31.98
C PRO A 78 -12.88 5.53 -31.75
N GLU A 79 -11.60 5.44 -31.36
CA GLU A 79 -10.87 4.18 -31.12
C GLU A 79 -11.10 3.62 -29.69
N TRP A 80 -11.89 4.30 -28.86
CA TRP A 80 -12.14 3.86 -27.47
C TRP A 80 -12.58 2.40 -27.34
N PRO A 81 -13.55 1.89 -28.15
CA PRO A 81 -13.99 0.48 -28.03
C PRO A 81 -12.87 -0.52 -28.30
N GLU A 82 -12.05 -0.26 -29.32
CA GLU A 82 -10.92 -1.12 -29.70
C GLU A 82 -9.83 -1.13 -28.64
N ARG A 83 -9.49 0.04 -28.08
CA ARG A 83 -8.50 0.20 -27.02
C ARG A 83 -8.94 -0.50 -25.73
N VAL A 84 -10.22 -0.38 -25.36
CA VAL A 84 -10.82 -1.08 -24.22
C VAL A 84 -10.77 -2.59 -24.44
N ALA A 85 -11.12 -3.07 -25.66
CA ALA A 85 -11.05 -4.48 -26.00
C ALA A 85 -9.62 -5.03 -25.89
N GLU A 86 -8.61 -4.28 -26.36
CA GLU A 86 -7.20 -4.65 -26.20
C GLU A 86 -6.80 -4.74 -24.72
N PHE A 87 -7.18 -3.75 -23.91
CA PHE A 87 -6.91 -3.77 -22.46
C PHE A 87 -7.49 -5.02 -21.80
N TYR A 88 -8.77 -5.35 -22.05
CA TYR A 88 -9.37 -6.55 -21.49
C TYR A 88 -8.74 -7.84 -22.03
N GLY A 89 -8.26 -7.85 -23.27
CA GLY A 89 -7.48 -8.97 -23.82
C GLY A 89 -6.24 -9.24 -22.99
N ILE A 90 -5.45 -8.18 -22.67
CA ILE A 90 -4.25 -8.29 -21.83
C ILE A 90 -4.63 -8.77 -20.42
N TYR A 91 -5.71 -8.23 -19.85
CA TYR A 91 -6.19 -8.65 -18.52
C TYR A 91 -6.52 -10.13 -18.49
N LEU A 92 -7.26 -10.63 -19.46
CA LEU A 92 -7.65 -12.05 -19.55
C LEU A 92 -6.44 -12.96 -19.74
N GLU A 93 -5.51 -12.60 -20.62
CA GLU A 93 -4.26 -13.35 -20.80
C GLU A 93 -3.44 -13.40 -19.49
N ALA A 94 -3.34 -12.29 -18.78
CA ALA A 94 -2.67 -12.23 -17.48
C ALA A 94 -3.38 -13.09 -16.42
N ALA A 95 -4.71 -13.09 -16.40
CA ALA A 95 -5.53 -13.91 -15.50
C ALA A 95 -5.36 -15.40 -15.79
N GLU A 96 -5.09 -15.79 -17.04
CA GLU A 96 -4.74 -17.15 -17.45
C GLU A 96 -3.27 -17.50 -17.17
N GLY A 97 -2.49 -16.58 -16.61
CA GLY A 97 -1.10 -16.79 -16.18
C GLY A 97 -0.04 -16.40 -17.21
N SER A 98 -0.39 -15.68 -18.29
CA SER A 98 0.56 -15.19 -19.28
C SER A 98 1.55 -14.22 -18.65
N GLN A 99 2.83 -14.61 -18.59
CA GLN A 99 3.91 -13.73 -18.15
C GLN A 99 4.12 -12.56 -19.12
N GLN A 100 3.96 -12.82 -20.43
CA GLN A 100 4.10 -11.78 -21.46
C GLN A 100 3.05 -10.65 -21.29
N ALA A 101 1.81 -11.00 -20.95
CA ALA A 101 0.77 -10.01 -20.65
C ALA A 101 1.13 -9.19 -19.42
N LEU A 102 1.62 -9.82 -18.34
CA LEU A 102 2.08 -9.13 -17.14
C LEU A 102 3.31 -8.25 -17.40
N ASP A 103 4.23 -8.66 -18.26
CA ASP A 103 5.44 -7.86 -18.56
C ASP A 103 5.12 -6.53 -19.28
N ARG A 104 3.90 -6.37 -19.83
CA ARG A 104 3.40 -5.08 -20.36
C ARG A 104 3.15 -4.04 -19.25
N LEU A 105 3.10 -4.47 -17.99
CA LEU A 105 2.92 -3.60 -16.81
C LEU A 105 4.25 -3.11 -16.24
N ALA A 106 5.39 -3.51 -16.82
CA ALA A 106 6.70 -3.05 -16.38
C ALA A 106 6.78 -1.52 -16.46
N PHE A 107 7.37 -0.92 -15.42
CA PHE A 107 7.58 0.52 -15.45
C PHE A 107 8.45 0.92 -16.65
N SER A 108 8.02 1.95 -17.36
CA SER A 108 8.81 2.51 -18.46
C SER A 108 10.12 3.10 -17.93
N PRO A 109 11.21 3.10 -18.71
CA PRO A 109 12.48 3.68 -18.29
C PRO A 109 12.31 5.11 -17.77
N GLY A 110 12.83 5.37 -16.57
CA GLY A 110 12.72 6.66 -15.89
C GLY A 110 11.32 6.97 -15.33
N ALA A 111 10.42 6.00 -15.21
CA ALA A 111 9.13 6.19 -14.58
C ALA A 111 9.11 5.67 -13.12
N ALA A 112 10.15 4.94 -12.69
CA ALA A 112 10.24 4.37 -11.36
C ALA A 112 11.72 4.13 -10.98
N ASP A 113 12.50 5.20 -10.86
CA ASP A 113 13.94 5.12 -10.55
C ASP A 113 14.20 4.37 -9.24
N GLY A 114 13.28 4.53 -8.26
CA GLY A 114 13.34 3.80 -7.00
C GLY A 114 13.14 2.29 -7.16
N TRP A 115 12.24 1.86 -8.05
CA TRP A 115 12.04 0.45 -8.38
C TRP A 115 13.27 -0.15 -9.08
N ASP A 116 13.74 0.53 -10.12
CA ASP A 116 14.89 0.06 -10.90
C ASP A 116 16.11 -0.10 -9.99
N ARG A 117 16.40 0.93 -9.20
CA ARG A 117 17.50 0.89 -8.25
C ARG A 117 17.35 -0.18 -7.19
N PHE A 118 16.13 -0.41 -6.69
CA PHE A 118 15.85 -1.46 -5.71
C PHE A 118 16.09 -2.86 -6.28
N CYS A 119 15.61 -3.12 -7.50
CA CYS A 119 15.83 -4.40 -8.18
C CYS A 119 17.32 -4.63 -8.50
N ASP A 120 18.03 -3.61 -8.99
CA ASP A 120 19.47 -3.67 -9.24
C ASP A 120 20.26 -3.97 -7.97
N ASP A 121 19.87 -3.34 -6.86
CA ASP A 121 20.51 -3.56 -5.57
C ASP A 121 20.27 -4.98 -5.04
N LEU A 122 19.06 -5.51 -5.17
CA LEU A 122 18.75 -6.89 -4.82
C LEU A 122 19.54 -7.89 -5.68
N ALA A 123 19.69 -7.62 -6.98
CA ALA A 123 20.46 -8.46 -7.89
C ALA A 123 21.96 -8.42 -7.57
N ALA A 124 22.52 -7.25 -7.26
CA ALA A 124 23.95 -7.05 -7.02
C ALA A 124 24.40 -7.48 -5.62
N ARG A 125 23.63 -7.13 -4.59
CA ARG A 125 24.02 -7.34 -3.17
C ARG A 125 23.23 -8.47 -2.51
N GLY A 126 22.21 -9.04 -3.20
CA GLY A 126 21.27 -9.97 -2.61
C GLY A 126 20.34 -9.31 -1.59
N TYR A 127 19.45 -10.09 -1.05
CA TYR A 127 18.43 -9.63 -0.11
C TYR A 127 18.84 -9.74 1.37
N GLY A 128 20.08 -10.18 1.65
CA GLY A 128 20.60 -10.26 3.03
C GLY A 128 19.72 -11.11 3.95
N GLY A 129 19.23 -10.51 5.04
CA GLY A 129 18.31 -11.14 5.99
C GLY A 129 16.83 -10.91 5.71
N ALA A 130 16.45 -10.45 4.50
CA ALA A 130 15.05 -10.22 4.17
C ALA A 130 14.24 -11.52 4.22
N ARG A 131 13.03 -11.42 4.75
CA ARG A 131 12.03 -12.49 4.82
C ARG A 131 10.92 -12.28 3.82
N PHE A 132 10.68 -11.04 3.44
CA PHE A 132 9.67 -10.61 2.47
C PHE A 132 10.23 -9.43 1.67
N LEU A 133 9.69 -9.21 0.48
CA LEU A 133 9.89 -7.98 -0.29
C LEU A 133 8.56 -7.26 -0.41
N LYS A 134 8.54 -5.92 -0.28
CA LYS A 134 7.28 -5.17 -0.31
C LYS A 134 7.21 -4.26 -1.54
N GLY A 135 6.05 -4.31 -2.19
CA GLY A 135 5.61 -3.37 -3.22
C GLY A 135 4.33 -2.65 -2.82
N GLN A 136 3.95 -1.64 -3.60
CA GLN A 136 2.73 -0.86 -3.40
C GLN A 136 2.16 -0.37 -4.71
N VAL A 137 0.82 -0.19 -4.71
CA VAL A 137 0.05 0.45 -5.79
C VAL A 137 -0.93 1.45 -5.19
N ALA A 138 -1.39 2.41 -5.99
CA ALA A 138 -2.48 3.31 -5.59
C ALA A 138 -3.79 2.53 -5.37
N GLY A 139 -4.66 3.06 -4.51
CA GLY A 139 -5.97 2.50 -4.27
C GLY A 139 -7.00 2.89 -5.32
N LEU A 140 -8.02 2.04 -5.46
CA LEU A 140 -9.06 2.22 -6.47
C LEU A 140 -9.90 3.47 -6.23
N LEU A 141 -10.29 3.74 -4.97
CA LEU A 141 -11.08 4.93 -4.68
C LEU A 141 -10.25 6.19 -4.93
N THR A 142 -9.00 6.18 -4.49
CA THR A 142 -8.10 7.31 -4.72
C THR A 142 -7.91 7.59 -6.20
N ALA A 143 -7.56 6.58 -7.00
CA ALA A 143 -7.41 6.74 -8.45
C ALA A 143 -8.74 7.12 -9.12
N GLY A 144 -9.83 6.47 -8.73
CA GLY A 144 -11.14 6.70 -9.32
C GLY A 144 -11.75 8.08 -9.04
N PHE A 145 -11.38 8.71 -7.90
CA PHE A 145 -11.80 10.07 -7.59
C PHE A 145 -10.87 11.15 -8.13
N GLU A 146 -9.60 10.82 -8.35
CA GLU A 146 -8.62 11.75 -8.91
C GLU A 146 -8.70 11.83 -10.44
N ILE A 147 -8.97 10.71 -11.11
CA ILE A 147 -9.09 10.62 -12.57
C ILE A 147 -10.53 10.94 -12.97
N THR A 148 -10.71 11.67 -14.08
CA THR A 148 -12.04 12.07 -14.55
C THR A 148 -12.35 11.50 -15.93
N ASP A 149 -13.63 11.57 -16.31
CA ASP A 149 -14.06 11.48 -17.69
C ASP A 149 -13.89 12.86 -18.39
N PRO A 150 -14.13 12.97 -19.72
CA PRO A 150 -14.05 14.25 -20.45
C PRO A 150 -15.00 15.33 -19.94
N GLY A 151 -16.07 14.95 -19.25
CA GLY A 151 -17.02 15.85 -18.60
C GLY A 151 -16.57 16.36 -17.23
N GLY A 152 -15.40 15.94 -16.74
CA GLY A 152 -14.87 16.29 -15.42
C GLY A 152 -15.50 15.52 -14.26
N ARG A 153 -16.29 14.46 -14.53
CA ARG A 153 -16.86 13.61 -13.50
C ARG A 153 -15.83 12.55 -13.07
N PRO A 154 -15.63 12.31 -11.75
CA PRO A 154 -14.74 11.25 -11.28
C PRO A 154 -15.04 9.89 -11.91
N ALA A 155 -13.99 9.22 -12.41
CA ALA A 155 -14.08 7.93 -13.10
C ALA A 155 -14.74 6.85 -12.24
N TYR A 156 -14.63 6.94 -10.92
CA TYR A 156 -15.26 5.99 -9.98
C TYR A 156 -16.79 5.87 -10.19
N TYR A 157 -17.46 6.95 -10.60
CA TYR A 157 -18.91 6.95 -10.83
C TYR A 157 -19.34 6.36 -12.17
N ASN A 158 -18.41 6.03 -13.04
CA ASN A 158 -18.68 5.32 -14.30
C ASN A 158 -18.27 3.84 -14.12
N PRO A 159 -19.23 2.88 -14.17
CA PRO A 159 -18.93 1.47 -13.92
C PRO A 159 -17.85 0.89 -14.83
N GLN A 160 -17.78 1.31 -16.11
CA GLN A 160 -16.76 0.82 -17.04
C GLN A 160 -15.38 1.38 -16.70
N LEU A 161 -15.27 2.68 -16.39
CA LEU A 161 -13.99 3.30 -16.05
C LEU A 161 -13.48 2.79 -14.71
N ARG A 162 -14.37 2.59 -13.74
CA ARG A 162 -14.07 1.99 -12.45
C ARG A 162 -13.53 0.57 -12.61
N ASP A 163 -14.15 -0.24 -13.44
CA ASP A 163 -13.73 -1.61 -13.73
C ASP A 163 -12.35 -1.65 -14.44
N VAL A 164 -12.12 -0.76 -15.41
CA VAL A 164 -10.80 -0.62 -16.06
C VAL A 164 -9.73 -0.24 -15.04
N LEU A 165 -10.00 0.70 -14.12
CA LEU A 165 -9.06 1.09 -13.08
C LEU A 165 -8.76 -0.06 -12.11
N LEU A 166 -9.79 -0.79 -11.64
CA LEU A 166 -9.62 -1.94 -10.76
C LEU A 166 -8.71 -2.99 -11.41
N LYS A 167 -8.97 -3.33 -12.66
CA LYS A 167 -8.18 -4.32 -13.41
C LYS A 167 -6.76 -3.84 -13.69
N GLN A 168 -6.58 -2.56 -14.02
CA GLN A 168 -5.26 -1.97 -14.19
C GLN A 168 -4.42 -2.05 -12.92
N LEU A 169 -4.99 -1.66 -11.78
CA LEU A 169 -4.29 -1.70 -10.48
C LEU A 169 -4.00 -3.14 -10.05
N SER A 170 -4.92 -4.07 -10.33
CA SER A 170 -4.73 -5.50 -10.08
C SER A 170 -3.59 -6.08 -10.92
N LEU A 171 -3.52 -5.74 -12.22
CA LEU A 171 -2.44 -6.12 -13.11
C LEU A 171 -1.09 -5.57 -12.61
N GLN A 172 -1.02 -4.28 -12.27
CA GLN A 172 0.21 -3.66 -11.78
C GLN A 172 0.70 -4.29 -10.47
N ALA A 173 -0.23 -4.60 -9.56
CA ALA A 173 0.08 -5.29 -8.31
C ALA A 173 0.57 -6.73 -8.55
N ALA A 174 -0.08 -7.47 -9.45
CA ALA A 174 0.32 -8.82 -9.84
C ALA A 174 1.70 -8.85 -10.52
N TRP A 175 1.99 -7.87 -11.39
CA TRP A 175 3.30 -7.73 -11.99
C TRP A 175 4.39 -7.48 -10.93
N GLN A 176 4.14 -6.58 -9.95
CA GLN A 176 5.08 -6.37 -8.84
C GLN A 176 5.27 -7.66 -8.03
N ALA A 177 4.19 -8.37 -7.69
CA ALA A 177 4.27 -9.63 -6.96
C ALA A 177 5.15 -10.67 -7.67
N ARG A 178 4.94 -10.86 -8.98
CA ARG A 178 5.76 -11.76 -9.82
C ARG A 178 7.21 -11.30 -9.91
N SER A 179 7.44 -10.01 -10.13
CA SER A 179 8.78 -9.45 -10.30
C SER A 179 9.59 -9.54 -9.01
N LEU A 180 9.01 -9.24 -7.86
CA LEU A 180 9.65 -9.41 -6.55
C LEU A 180 9.83 -10.90 -6.20
N GLY A 181 8.86 -11.74 -6.54
CA GLY A 181 8.93 -13.20 -6.31
C GLY A 181 10.09 -13.88 -7.04
N ARG A 182 10.63 -13.28 -8.11
CA ARG A 182 11.83 -13.79 -8.82
C ARG A 182 13.08 -13.83 -7.94
N PHE A 183 13.12 -13.04 -6.87
CA PHE A 183 14.20 -13.07 -5.90
C PHE A 183 14.06 -14.21 -4.86
N GLY A 184 13.04 -15.07 -4.99
CA GLY A 184 12.85 -16.26 -4.13
C GLY A 184 12.24 -15.97 -2.77
N LEU A 185 11.70 -14.76 -2.54
CA LEU A 185 11.01 -14.35 -1.32
C LEU A 185 9.54 -14.05 -1.59
N PRO A 186 8.64 -14.26 -0.60
CA PRO A 186 7.26 -13.85 -0.72
C PRO A 186 7.15 -12.32 -0.87
N ALA A 187 6.27 -11.87 -1.78
CA ALA A 187 6.00 -10.45 -2.00
C ALA A 187 4.77 -10.01 -1.19
N LEU A 188 4.87 -8.87 -0.50
CA LEU A 188 3.77 -8.17 0.13
C LEU A 188 3.40 -7.00 -0.78
N ILE A 189 2.18 -6.97 -1.30
CA ILE A 189 1.73 -5.87 -2.17
C ILE A 189 0.63 -5.09 -1.44
N PHE A 190 0.91 -3.82 -1.19
CA PHE A 190 -0.04 -2.92 -0.52
C PHE A 190 -0.78 -2.08 -1.54
N MET A 191 -2.10 -2.02 -1.41
CA MET A 191 -2.94 -1.00 -2.01
C MET A 191 -3.02 0.18 -1.03
N ASP A 192 -2.48 1.32 -1.42
CA ASP A 192 -2.50 2.54 -0.61
C ASP A 192 -3.70 3.40 -1.01
N ASP A 193 -4.77 3.36 -0.22
CA ASP A 193 -6.03 4.06 -0.51
C ASP A 193 -6.44 5.02 0.60
N PRO A 194 -5.87 6.24 0.62
CA PRO A 194 -6.28 7.26 1.59
C PRO A 194 -7.73 7.72 1.43
N VAL A 195 -8.38 7.49 0.30
CA VAL A 195 -9.78 7.91 0.03
C VAL A 195 -10.80 6.84 0.46
N ILE A 196 -10.37 5.65 0.84
CA ILE A 196 -11.28 4.56 1.26
C ILE A 196 -12.17 4.93 2.46
N TYR A 197 -11.78 5.93 3.26
CA TYR A 197 -12.60 6.47 4.35
C TYR A 197 -13.94 7.01 3.88
N SER A 198 -14.03 7.40 2.61
CA SER A 198 -15.25 7.99 2.04
C SER A 198 -16.36 6.97 1.79
N CYS A 199 -16.07 5.68 1.93
CA CYS A 199 -17.05 4.61 1.82
C CYS A 199 -18.15 4.79 2.88
N GLY A 200 -19.41 4.89 2.42
CA GLY A 200 -20.57 5.08 3.28
C GLY A 200 -20.76 6.50 3.83
N MET A 201 -19.94 7.48 3.47
CA MET A 201 -20.11 8.88 3.88
C MET A 201 -21.20 9.57 3.04
N SER A 202 -21.95 10.47 3.67
CA SER A 202 -23.08 11.15 3.04
C SER A 202 -22.70 12.16 1.93
N ASP A 203 -21.45 12.64 1.94
CA ASP A 203 -20.91 13.56 0.93
C ASP A 203 -20.37 12.82 -0.32
N ARG A 204 -20.22 11.50 -0.25
CA ARG A 204 -19.81 10.59 -1.34
C ARG A 204 -20.93 9.65 -1.75
N ILE A 205 -22.08 10.22 -2.14
CA ILE A 205 -23.25 9.46 -2.59
C ILE A 205 -22.85 8.53 -3.75
N GLY A 206 -23.16 7.22 -3.59
CA GLY A 206 -22.90 6.21 -4.62
C GLY A 206 -21.61 5.41 -4.43
N VAL A 207 -20.90 5.58 -3.29
CA VAL A 207 -19.83 4.66 -2.86
C VAL A 207 -20.44 3.63 -1.91
N SER A 208 -20.86 2.49 -2.48
CA SER A 208 -21.51 1.42 -1.71
C SER A 208 -20.45 0.57 -1.00
N ARG A 209 -20.71 0.22 0.27
CA ARG A 209 -19.83 -0.66 1.06
C ARG A 209 -19.68 -2.03 0.40
N GLU A 210 -20.78 -2.59 -0.12
CA GLU A 210 -20.80 -3.89 -0.77
C GLU A 210 -19.97 -3.89 -2.06
N GLU A 211 -20.03 -2.82 -2.85
CA GLU A 211 -19.21 -2.67 -4.06
C GLU A 211 -17.74 -2.59 -3.70
N VAL A 212 -17.36 -1.73 -2.74
CA VAL A 212 -15.96 -1.59 -2.31
C VAL A 212 -15.41 -2.91 -1.75
N LEU A 213 -16.21 -3.64 -0.96
CA LEU A 213 -15.81 -4.94 -0.44
C LEU A 213 -15.58 -5.96 -1.57
N THR A 214 -16.46 -5.98 -2.56
CA THR A 214 -16.34 -6.85 -3.75
C THR A 214 -15.06 -6.51 -4.53
N GLU A 215 -14.79 -5.24 -4.76
CA GLU A 215 -13.61 -4.74 -5.49
C GLU A 215 -12.30 -5.06 -4.75
N LEU A 216 -12.28 -4.89 -3.42
CA LEU A 216 -11.13 -5.28 -2.60
C LEU A 216 -10.85 -6.79 -2.69
N ASN A 217 -11.90 -7.61 -2.63
CA ASN A 217 -11.78 -9.07 -2.72
C ASN A 217 -11.34 -9.52 -4.12
N GLU A 218 -11.83 -8.88 -5.19
CA GLU A 218 -11.38 -9.13 -6.57
C GLU A 218 -9.90 -8.80 -6.73
N PHE A 219 -9.47 -7.61 -6.28
CA PHE A 219 -8.06 -7.22 -6.26
C PHE A 219 -7.20 -8.24 -5.49
N ALA A 220 -7.62 -8.60 -4.29
CA ALA A 220 -6.88 -9.53 -3.44
C ALA A 220 -6.74 -10.91 -4.10
N SER A 221 -7.82 -11.42 -4.69
CA SER A 221 -7.82 -12.70 -5.40
C SER A 221 -6.85 -12.69 -6.58
N PHE A 222 -6.85 -11.61 -7.37
CA PHE A 222 -5.98 -11.48 -8.54
C PHE A 222 -4.49 -11.44 -8.14
N VAL A 223 -4.11 -10.64 -7.14
CA VAL A 223 -2.73 -10.54 -6.66
C VAL A 223 -2.25 -11.85 -6.04
N ARG A 224 -3.12 -12.57 -5.30
CA ARG A 224 -2.79 -13.89 -4.76
C ARG A 224 -2.54 -14.92 -5.87
N SER A 225 -3.28 -14.87 -6.97
CA SER A 225 -3.06 -15.77 -8.13
C SER A 225 -1.66 -15.57 -8.73
N ALA A 226 -1.11 -14.36 -8.60
CA ALA A 226 0.26 -14.03 -8.98
C ALA A 226 1.32 -14.38 -7.92
N GLY A 227 0.92 -14.94 -6.77
CA GLY A 227 1.81 -15.35 -5.67
C GLY A 227 2.10 -14.26 -4.63
N GLY A 228 1.41 -13.11 -4.68
CA GLY A 228 1.54 -12.05 -3.69
C GLY A 228 0.66 -12.25 -2.47
N LEU A 229 1.05 -11.64 -1.35
CA LEU A 229 0.22 -11.39 -0.17
C LEU A 229 -0.29 -9.96 -0.24
N VAL A 230 -1.55 -9.74 0.13
CA VAL A 230 -2.25 -8.47 -0.12
C VAL A 230 -2.45 -7.69 1.17
N GLY A 231 -1.98 -6.44 1.16
CA GLY A 231 -2.28 -5.47 2.19
C GLY A 231 -3.09 -4.29 1.65
N VAL A 232 -3.88 -3.66 2.51
CA VAL A 232 -4.46 -2.34 2.25
C VAL A 232 -3.97 -1.38 3.30
N HIS A 233 -3.50 -0.20 2.86
CA HIS A 233 -3.10 0.89 3.75
C HIS A 233 -4.06 2.07 3.60
N SER A 234 -4.53 2.59 4.75
CA SER A 234 -5.22 3.87 4.83
C SER A 234 -4.65 4.72 5.97
N CYS A 235 -4.34 5.97 5.67
CA CYS A 235 -3.91 6.95 6.68
C CYS A 235 -5.05 7.87 7.15
N ALA A 236 -6.31 7.47 6.93
CA ALA A 236 -7.51 8.17 7.38
C ALA A 236 -8.32 7.29 8.33
N ASP A 237 -9.17 7.92 9.16
CA ASP A 237 -10.15 7.21 9.97
C ASP A 237 -11.30 6.69 9.10
N LEU A 238 -11.71 5.46 9.33
CA LEU A 238 -12.76 4.81 8.52
C LEU A 238 -13.57 3.81 9.35
N ASP A 239 -14.65 3.31 8.78
CA ASP A 239 -15.32 2.12 9.32
C ASP A 239 -14.42 0.89 9.09
N TRP A 240 -13.66 0.53 10.12
CA TRP A 240 -12.68 -0.55 10.08
C TRP A 240 -13.31 -1.91 9.80
N SER A 241 -14.63 -2.07 9.97
CA SER A 241 -15.32 -3.31 9.61
C SER A 241 -15.15 -3.64 8.13
N LEU A 242 -15.05 -2.65 7.25
CA LEU A 242 -14.82 -2.83 5.82
C LEU A 242 -13.54 -3.63 5.54
N LEU A 243 -12.41 -3.21 6.12
CA LEU A 243 -11.12 -3.87 5.90
C LEU A 243 -11.02 -5.18 6.70
N LEU A 244 -11.58 -5.23 7.91
CA LEU A 244 -11.55 -6.42 8.75
C LEU A 244 -12.37 -7.58 8.19
N GLU A 245 -13.42 -7.31 7.42
CA GLU A 245 -14.25 -8.31 6.73
C GLU A 245 -13.73 -8.69 5.34
N ALA A 246 -12.96 -7.80 4.69
CA ALA A 246 -12.36 -8.08 3.39
C ALA A 246 -11.38 -9.25 3.43
N GLU A 247 -11.23 -9.94 2.30
CA GLU A 247 -10.30 -11.06 2.13
C GLU A 247 -8.85 -10.57 1.99
N LEU A 248 -8.38 -9.79 2.96
CA LEU A 248 -7.02 -9.27 2.99
C LEU A 248 -6.11 -10.12 3.87
N ASP A 249 -4.81 -10.13 3.55
CA ASP A 249 -3.77 -10.75 4.39
C ASP A 249 -3.24 -9.75 5.41
N ILE A 250 -3.22 -8.44 5.07
CA ILE A 250 -2.63 -7.40 5.91
C ILE A 250 -3.55 -6.17 5.91
N ILE A 251 -3.81 -5.61 7.10
CA ILE A 251 -4.42 -4.28 7.26
C ILE A 251 -3.34 -3.34 7.80
N SER A 252 -3.11 -2.23 7.12
CA SER A 252 -2.15 -1.19 7.50
C SER A 252 -2.86 0.14 7.69
N PHE A 253 -2.56 0.83 8.77
CA PHE A 253 -3.22 2.10 9.06
C PHE A 253 -2.40 3.00 9.99
N ASP A 254 -2.75 4.28 10.04
CA ASP A 254 -2.21 5.23 10.99
C ASP A 254 -2.73 4.93 12.41
N ALA A 255 -2.07 4.02 13.10
CA ALA A 255 -2.41 3.68 14.47
C ALA A 255 -1.96 4.76 15.48
N TYR A 256 -1.09 5.68 15.09
CA TYR A 256 -0.70 6.81 15.93
C TYR A 256 -1.89 7.74 16.19
N GLN A 257 -2.74 7.96 15.19
CA GLN A 257 -3.92 8.82 15.30
C GLN A 257 -5.21 8.01 15.54
N PHE A 258 -5.40 6.87 14.86
CA PHE A 258 -6.69 6.21 14.75
C PHE A 258 -6.79 4.86 15.47
N ALA A 259 -5.82 4.51 16.34
CA ALA A 259 -5.93 3.28 17.14
C ALA A 259 -7.20 3.22 17.98
N SER A 260 -7.68 4.37 18.50
CA SER A 260 -8.89 4.44 19.34
C SER A 260 -10.17 4.04 18.61
N SER A 261 -10.30 4.32 17.32
CA SER A 261 -11.45 3.89 16.50
C SER A 261 -11.31 2.43 16.07
N PHE A 262 -10.08 1.98 15.74
CA PHE A 262 -9.82 0.59 15.36
C PHE A 262 -10.21 -0.40 16.47
N VAL A 263 -9.83 -0.13 17.71
CA VAL A 263 -10.11 -1.03 18.85
C VAL A 263 -11.60 -1.16 19.19
N LEU A 264 -12.48 -0.39 18.56
CA LEU A 264 -13.94 -0.51 18.74
C LEU A 264 -14.53 -1.77 18.07
N PHE A 265 -13.75 -2.49 17.27
CA PHE A 265 -14.17 -3.68 16.53
C PHE A 265 -13.49 -4.98 17.03
N PRO A 266 -13.51 -5.30 18.35
CA PRO A 266 -12.71 -6.38 18.89
C PRO A 266 -13.07 -7.76 18.35
N GLU A 267 -14.35 -8.02 18.03
CA GLU A 267 -14.81 -9.28 17.44
C GLU A 267 -14.22 -9.48 16.04
N LEU A 268 -14.24 -8.44 15.22
CA LEU A 268 -13.69 -8.49 13.86
C LEU A 268 -12.16 -8.58 13.88
N ILE A 269 -11.49 -7.89 14.81
CA ILE A 269 -10.03 -7.99 15.00
C ILE A 269 -9.67 -9.44 15.37
N ARG A 270 -10.40 -10.09 16.30
CA ARG A 270 -10.16 -11.49 16.65
C ARG A 270 -10.33 -12.40 15.45
N SER A 271 -11.46 -12.28 14.75
CA SER A 271 -11.74 -13.07 13.53
C SER A 271 -10.67 -12.87 12.45
N PHE A 272 -10.20 -11.63 12.26
CA PHE A 272 -9.13 -11.32 11.32
C PHE A 272 -7.81 -12.01 11.70
N LEU A 273 -7.41 -11.94 12.96
CA LEU A 273 -6.21 -12.61 13.47
C LEU A 273 -6.32 -14.14 13.42
N GLU A 274 -7.47 -14.71 13.82
CA GLU A 274 -7.71 -16.16 13.82
C GLU A 274 -7.64 -16.78 12.42
N ARG A 275 -8.03 -16.05 11.39
CA ARG A 275 -7.86 -16.49 9.99
C ARG A 275 -6.46 -16.24 9.41
N GLY A 276 -5.50 -15.75 10.23
CA GLY A 276 -4.10 -15.53 9.87
C GLY A 276 -3.81 -14.12 9.38
N GLY A 277 -4.73 -13.17 9.55
CA GLY A 277 -4.54 -11.77 9.19
C GLY A 277 -3.44 -11.09 9.99
N VAL A 278 -2.76 -10.13 9.40
CA VAL A 278 -1.66 -9.36 10.00
C VAL A 278 -2.04 -7.90 10.11
N VAL A 279 -1.78 -7.28 11.25
CA VAL A 279 -1.97 -5.84 11.43
C VAL A 279 -0.63 -5.12 11.33
N ALA A 280 -0.53 -4.18 10.39
CA ALA A 280 0.61 -3.28 10.23
C ALA A 280 0.30 -1.96 10.93
N TRP A 281 0.90 -1.80 12.10
CA TRP A 281 0.66 -0.69 13.00
C TRP A 281 1.51 0.53 12.60
N GLY A 282 0.88 1.59 12.09
CA GLY A 282 1.48 2.89 11.82
C GLY A 282 1.69 3.68 13.08
N LEU A 283 2.78 3.41 13.81
CA LEU A 283 3.01 3.94 15.17
C LEU A 283 3.88 5.19 15.20
N ILE A 284 4.54 5.54 14.11
CA ILE A 284 5.45 6.69 14.01
C ILE A 284 4.81 7.78 13.17
N PRO A 285 4.59 9.00 13.70
CA PRO A 285 3.84 10.06 13.01
C PRO A 285 4.58 10.57 11.76
N THR A 286 3.82 10.79 10.65
CA THR A 286 4.33 11.27 9.35
C THR A 286 3.41 12.28 8.66
N PHE A 287 2.29 12.67 9.27
CA PHE A 287 1.25 13.53 8.68
C PHE A 287 1.64 15.01 8.59
N HIS A 288 0.89 15.80 7.83
CA HIS A 288 1.05 17.27 7.78
C HIS A 288 0.95 17.88 9.18
N GLY A 289 1.96 18.64 9.59
CA GLY A 289 2.14 19.06 10.98
C GLY A 289 2.79 17.99 11.86
N GLY A 290 3.05 16.79 11.30
CA GLY A 290 3.68 15.69 12.01
C GLY A 290 5.14 15.93 12.40
N GLY A 291 5.79 16.94 11.81
CA GLY A 291 7.14 17.36 12.24
C GLY A 291 7.20 17.77 13.71
N GLU A 292 6.20 18.49 14.23
CA GLU A 292 6.10 18.81 15.66
C GLU A 292 5.81 17.54 16.49
N ALA A 293 4.88 16.69 16.03
CA ALA A 293 4.60 15.42 16.69
C ALA A 293 5.83 14.50 16.68
N LEU A 294 6.51 14.39 15.54
CA LEU A 294 7.73 13.58 15.40
C LEU A 294 8.87 14.10 16.28
N ALA A 295 9.03 15.43 16.39
CA ALA A 295 10.05 16.05 17.24
C ALA A 295 9.81 15.78 18.74
N GLY A 296 8.54 15.61 19.14
CA GLY A 296 8.15 15.26 20.52
C GLY A 296 8.29 13.78 20.85
N GLU A 297 8.47 12.90 19.84
CA GLU A 297 8.51 11.46 20.06
C GLU A 297 9.95 10.91 20.14
N ASN A 298 10.07 9.92 21.00
CA ASN A 298 11.26 9.08 21.12
C ASN A 298 10.84 7.61 21.32
N LEU A 299 11.81 6.70 21.33
CA LEU A 299 11.51 5.27 21.43
C LEU A 299 10.71 4.94 22.72
N ALA A 300 11.05 5.56 23.85
CA ALA A 300 10.35 5.28 25.11
C ALA A 300 8.90 5.78 25.11
N SER A 301 8.63 6.96 24.53
CA SER A 301 7.27 7.48 24.38
C SER A 301 6.41 6.60 23.47
N LEU A 302 6.97 6.13 22.34
CA LEU A 302 6.30 5.24 21.40
C LEU A 302 6.04 3.85 22.02
N GLN A 303 6.99 3.29 22.77
CA GLN A 303 6.79 2.07 23.54
C GLN A 303 5.64 2.22 24.55
N GLY A 304 5.63 3.33 25.29
CA GLY A 304 4.55 3.61 26.25
C GLY A 304 3.18 3.75 25.59
N ARG A 305 3.08 4.41 24.41
CA ARG A 305 1.83 4.50 23.63
C ARG A 305 1.39 3.11 23.16
N THR A 306 2.30 2.34 22.57
CA THR A 306 2.03 0.98 22.08
C THR A 306 1.61 0.07 23.22
N GLY A 307 2.28 0.12 24.38
CA GLY A 307 1.89 -0.65 25.57
C GLY A 307 0.46 -0.36 26.03
N ARG A 308 0.03 0.92 26.04
CA ARG A 308 -1.36 1.29 26.36
C ARG A 308 -2.36 0.74 25.33
N LEU A 309 -2.02 0.77 24.05
CA LEU A 309 -2.85 0.19 23.00
C LEU A 309 -3.00 -1.32 23.17
N LEU A 310 -1.91 -2.03 23.44
CA LEU A 310 -1.94 -3.49 23.68
C LEU A 310 -2.80 -3.83 24.91
N GLN A 311 -2.68 -3.08 26.01
CA GLN A 311 -3.52 -3.26 27.19
C GLN A 311 -5.00 -3.01 26.89
N GLU A 312 -5.33 -2.06 26.03
CA GLU A 312 -6.72 -1.82 25.61
C GLU A 312 -7.27 -2.98 24.78
N LEU A 313 -6.47 -3.54 23.85
CA LEU A 313 -6.86 -4.71 23.06
C LEU A 313 -7.03 -5.96 23.96
N GLU A 314 -6.14 -6.16 24.93
CA GLU A 314 -6.26 -7.25 25.91
C GLU A 314 -7.54 -7.13 26.74
N ARG A 315 -7.87 -5.93 27.25
CA ARG A 315 -9.12 -5.69 27.96
C ARG A 315 -10.37 -6.00 27.12
N ARG A 316 -10.24 -5.92 25.79
CA ARG A 316 -11.29 -6.29 24.83
C ARG A 316 -11.20 -7.75 24.36
N ALA A 317 -10.43 -8.58 25.09
CA ALA A 317 -10.24 -10.00 24.83
C ALA A 317 -9.63 -10.34 23.46
N VAL A 318 -8.79 -9.47 22.90
CA VAL A 318 -7.95 -9.80 21.74
C VAL A 318 -6.73 -10.57 22.22
N ASP A 319 -6.41 -11.71 21.59
CA ASP A 319 -5.27 -12.54 21.99
C ASP A 319 -3.94 -11.84 21.67
N LEU A 320 -3.22 -11.44 22.72
CA LEU A 320 -1.92 -10.76 22.59
C LEU A 320 -0.85 -11.64 21.93
N ARG A 321 -0.93 -12.97 22.01
CA ARG A 321 0.04 -13.87 21.35
C ARG A 321 -0.15 -13.84 19.84
N LEU A 322 -1.39 -13.79 19.35
CA LEU A 322 -1.68 -13.59 17.95
C LEU A 322 -1.19 -12.20 17.49
N LEU A 323 -1.51 -11.16 18.26
CA LEU A 323 -1.00 -9.80 17.97
C LEU A 323 0.53 -9.76 17.93
N GLN A 324 1.21 -10.37 18.89
CA GLN A 324 2.67 -10.41 18.91
C GLN A 324 3.25 -11.02 17.63
N SER A 325 2.68 -12.13 17.17
CA SER A 325 3.17 -12.87 16.00
C SER A 325 2.69 -12.28 14.68
N GLN A 326 1.46 -11.77 14.63
CA GLN A 326 0.77 -11.30 13.42
C GLN A 326 0.75 -9.76 13.31
N SER A 327 1.88 -9.12 13.61
CA SER A 327 2.04 -7.67 13.54
C SER A 327 3.23 -7.26 12.72
N LEU A 328 3.10 -6.08 12.09
CA LEU A 328 4.18 -5.30 11.49
C LEU A 328 4.25 -3.94 12.19
N VAL A 329 5.42 -3.34 12.23
CA VAL A 329 5.64 -1.96 12.69
C VAL A 329 5.94 -1.10 11.47
N THR A 330 5.13 -0.05 11.29
CA THR A 330 5.27 0.86 10.14
C THR A 330 5.23 2.33 10.59
N PRO A 331 5.72 3.26 9.77
CA PRO A 331 5.29 4.64 9.84
C PRO A 331 3.76 4.76 9.66
N ALA A 332 3.18 5.85 10.15
CA ALA A 332 1.75 6.14 10.02
C ALA A 332 1.31 6.32 8.56
N CYS A 333 2.19 6.85 7.71
CA CYS A 333 2.00 7.00 6.27
C CYS A 333 3.36 7.07 5.56
N GLY A 334 3.36 7.29 4.22
CA GLY A 334 4.57 7.58 3.46
C GLY A 334 5.27 8.86 3.94
N THR A 335 6.58 8.95 3.71
CA THR A 335 7.41 10.06 4.21
C THR A 335 7.73 11.12 3.16
N ALA A 336 7.19 11.03 1.94
CA ALA A 336 7.52 11.95 0.84
C ALA A 336 7.28 13.44 1.16
N ILE A 337 6.35 13.77 2.07
CA ILE A 337 6.06 15.15 2.48
C ILE A 337 7.05 15.71 3.50
N LEU A 338 7.84 14.86 4.15
CA LEU A 338 8.83 15.23 5.16
C LEU A 338 10.16 15.67 4.50
N SER A 339 11.05 16.27 5.27
CA SER A 339 12.45 16.42 4.87
C SER A 339 13.19 15.07 4.94
N GLU A 340 14.33 14.94 4.23
CA GLU A 340 15.14 13.72 4.31
C GLU A 340 15.61 13.39 5.75
N PRO A 341 16.08 14.36 6.57
CA PRO A 341 16.43 14.08 7.98
C PRO A 341 15.23 13.58 8.80
N GLU A 342 14.03 14.13 8.60
CA GLU A 342 12.83 13.65 9.28
C GLU A 342 12.46 12.24 8.82
N ALA A 343 12.57 11.93 7.52
CA ALA A 343 12.35 10.58 7.01
C ALA A 343 13.34 9.58 7.63
N VAL A 344 14.64 9.92 7.73
CA VAL A 344 15.63 9.11 8.43
C VAL A 344 15.20 8.86 9.88
N ARG A 345 14.76 9.90 10.58
CA ARG A 345 14.29 9.78 11.96
C ARG A 345 13.06 8.88 12.09
N VAL A 346 12.11 8.95 11.17
CA VAL A 346 10.94 8.06 11.12
C VAL A 346 11.38 6.60 10.99
N TYR A 347 12.30 6.30 10.06
CA TYR A 347 12.79 4.95 9.86
C TYR A 347 13.63 4.42 11.04
N GLU A 348 14.43 5.29 11.71
CA GLU A 348 15.12 4.94 12.95
C GLU A 348 14.16 4.53 14.06
N LEU A 349 13.11 5.32 14.28
CA LEU A 349 12.08 5.03 15.30
C LEU A 349 11.29 3.77 14.94
N THR A 350 10.97 3.55 13.66
CA THR A 350 10.29 2.35 13.18
C THR A 350 11.12 1.10 13.47
N ALA A 351 12.39 1.10 13.11
CA ALA A 351 13.31 -0.01 13.37
C ALA A 351 13.53 -0.23 14.87
N GLY A 352 13.69 0.86 15.65
CA GLY A 352 13.84 0.79 17.08
C GLY A 352 12.64 0.17 17.79
N LEU A 353 11.44 0.58 17.39
CA LEU A 353 10.19 0.03 17.97
C LEU A 353 9.99 -1.44 17.55
N ALA A 354 10.29 -1.80 16.31
CA ALA A 354 10.26 -3.19 15.84
C ALA A 354 11.24 -4.08 16.61
N THR A 355 12.45 -3.58 16.91
CA THR A 355 13.42 -4.31 17.73
C THR A 355 12.91 -4.53 19.16
N ALA A 356 12.18 -3.56 19.70
CA ALA A 356 11.59 -3.64 21.04
C ALA A 356 10.26 -4.39 21.08
N TRP A 357 9.68 -4.77 19.92
CA TRP A 357 8.31 -5.29 19.83
C TRP A 357 8.02 -6.42 20.82
N ASN A 358 8.84 -7.45 20.86
CA ASN A 358 8.62 -8.60 21.73
C ASN A 358 8.65 -8.25 23.23
N SER A 359 9.42 -7.24 23.63
CA SER A 359 9.48 -6.81 25.03
C SER A 359 8.21 -6.11 25.50
N LEU A 360 7.36 -5.62 24.60
CA LEU A 360 6.08 -4.99 24.93
C LEU A 360 5.02 -6.00 25.43
N PHE A 361 5.25 -7.30 25.23
CA PHE A 361 4.32 -8.39 25.61
C PHE A 361 4.79 -9.17 26.85
N THR A 362 5.92 -8.79 27.44
CA THR A 362 6.53 -9.50 28.59
C THR A 362 6.30 -8.79 29.93
N GLY A 363 5.36 -7.85 29.97
CA GLY A 363 5.03 -7.06 31.17
C GLY A 363 3.96 -7.68 32.02
#